data_6d85694c10fc7f1bf4720a9194fd5bf9
#
_entry.id   6d85694c10fc7f1bf4720a9194fd5bf9
#
_cell.length_a   1.000
_cell.length_b   1.000
_cell.length_c   1.000
_cell.angle_alpha   90.00
_cell.angle_beta   90.00
_cell.angle_gamma   90.00
#
_symmetry.space_group_name_H-M   'P 1'
#
loop_
_entity.id
_entity.type
_entity.pdbx_description
1 polymer ?
#
loop_
_entity_poly.entity_id
_entity_poly.type
_entity_poly.pdbx_seq_one_letter_code
_entity_poly.pdbx_strand_id
1 'polypeptide(L)'
;EYESPSDRRFHAQPLACPVCGPALQFTGSPDIESRRSGFSRDSLNPGEGNHDGSRSGFSRDSFRDFSGSSKDSNPSRLKPLLQTIEALEFGQIVAIKGVGGYHLVCDAASDEAVKRLRRRKHRPDKPLAVMFPLRGDDGLDALRQSLELDPIAAHTIVSPERPIVLARKREDSELSPELAPGLTELGVFLPYSPLHHELLNRFGKPIVATSGNISGEPVITDNTEAQERLAAVADAFLHHNRPIVRPADDPVIRPMAGRARPIRLGRGIAPLELSLPAKLPQAVLATGGHMKNTVALAWDDRVVISPHIGDLDSVRSNAIFNNIINDIQKLYNVKYDVVVCDLHPRYSSTRWADSQQQPVIRVQHHAAHASSLAGEHPDIGEWLVFAWDGVGYGSDGSLWGGEALAGQPGDWQRVASFRPFRLVGGDKAGREPWRSAAALLWTEAGGAVGAASAAIVLEHNQK
;
A
#
# COMPACT_ATOMS: atom_id res chain seq x y z
N GLU A 1 -7.18 -31.07 16.45
CA GLU A 1 -6.18 -30.00 16.65
C GLU A 1 -6.84 -28.69 17.11
N TYR A 2 -7.83 -28.16 16.37
CA TYR A 2 -8.49 -26.88 16.71
C TYR A 2 -9.30 -26.96 18.01
N GLU A 3 -9.98 -28.06 18.27
CA GLU A 3 -10.88 -28.27 19.41
C GLU A 3 -10.21 -28.94 20.61
N SER A 4 -8.99 -29.40 20.50
CA SER A 4 -8.25 -30.06 21.57
C SER A 4 -7.48 -29.06 22.44
N PRO A 5 -7.84 -28.86 23.73
CA PRO A 5 -7.13 -27.95 24.61
C PRO A 5 -5.65 -28.28 24.84
N SER A 6 -5.26 -29.53 24.62
CA SER A 6 -3.89 -30.00 24.76
C SER A 6 -3.04 -29.80 23.50
N ASP A 7 -3.66 -29.44 22.37
CA ASP A 7 -2.93 -29.18 21.12
C ASP A 7 -2.47 -27.70 21.07
N ARG A 8 -1.23 -27.49 20.65
CA ARG A 8 -0.67 -26.12 20.45
C ARG A 8 -1.45 -25.28 19.44
N ARG A 9 -2.31 -25.89 18.66
CA ARG A 9 -3.16 -25.27 17.65
C ARG A 9 -4.60 -25.06 18.11
N PHE A 10 -4.86 -25.26 19.41
CA PHE A 10 -6.15 -25.02 19.99
C PHE A 10 -6.61 -23.58 19.72
N HIS A 11 -7.77 -23.44 19.05
CA HIS A 11 -8.34 -22.17 18.58
C HIS A 11 -7.40 -21.32 17.68
N ALA A 12 -6.33 -21.89 17.14
CA ALA A 12 -5.47 -21.19 16.19
C ALA A 12 -6.15 -21.10 14.80
N GLN A 13 -6.61 -19.94 14.45
CA GLN A 13 -7.31 -19.65 13.18
C GLN A 13 -6.51 -20.02 11.90
N PRO A 14 -5.18 -19.81 11.80
CA PRO A 14 -4.42 -20.18 10.62
C PRO A 14 -3.92 -21.62 10.67
N LEU A 15 -4.80 -22.57 10.95
CA LEU A 15 -4.43 -23.99 10.92
C LEU A 15 -4.00 -24.40 9.51
N ALA A 16 -2.74 -24.76 9.40
CA ALA A 16 -2.20 -25.43 8.22
C ALA A 16 -2.49 -26.96 8.30
N CYS A 17 -3.76 -27.32 8.39
CA CYS A 17 -4.16 -28.73 8.30
C CYS A 17 -3.66 -29.32 6.97
N PRO A 18 -2.96 -30.46 6.96
CA PRO A 18 -2.50 -31.09 5.73
C PRO A 18 -3.64 -31.59 4.84
N VAL A 19 -4.85 -31.77 5.38
CA VAL A 19 -6.03 -32.22 4.62
C VAL A 19 -6.89 -31.06 4.16
N CYS A 20 -7.27 -30.15 5.07
CA CYS A 20 -8.21 -29.05 4.79
C CYS A 20 -7.56 -27.64 4.85
N GLY A 21 -6.24 -27.55 5.06
CA GLY A 21 -5.50 -26.29 5.07
C GLY A 21 -5.41 -25.64 3.69
N PRO A 22 -4.80 -24.44 3.60
CA PRO A 22 -4.65 -23.74 2.33
C PRO A 22 -3.90 -24.60 1.31
N ALA A 23 -4.46 -24.72 0.12
CA ALA A 23 -3.81 -25.36 -1.02
C ALA A 23 -3.31 -24.28 -2.00
N LEU A 24 -2.05 -24.40 -2.44
CA LEU A 24 -1.45 -23.53 -3.42
C LEU A 24 -1.69 -24.06 -4.84
N GLN A 25 -1.89 -23.15 -5.77
CA GLN A 25 -1.99 -23.44 -7.20
C GLN A 25 -1.13 -22.42 -7.96
N PHE A 26 -0.23 -22.91 -8.82
CA PHE A 26 0.54 -22.09 -9.75
C PHE A 26 -0.07 -22.22 -11.14
N THR A 27 -0.30 -21.06 -11.79
CA THR A 27 -0.71 -20.98 -13.19
C THR A 27 0.25 -20.04 -13.92
N GLY A 28 0.95 -20.55 -14.94
CA GLY A 28 1.76 -19.76 -15.84
C GLY A 28 0.93 -19.16 -16.97
N SER A 29 1.42 -18.10 -17.60
CA SER A 29 0.87 -17.63 -18.88
C SER A 29 1.09 -18.70 -19.97
N PRO A 30 0.17 -18.86 -20.94
CA PRO A 30 0.33 -19.82 -22.04
C PRO A 30 1.67 -19.72 -22.80
N ASP A 31 2.27 -18.52 -22.84
CA ASP A 31 3.58 -18.31 -23.46
C ASP A 31 4.76 -18.98 -22.71
N ILE A 32 4.59 -19.33 -21.45
CA ILE A 32 5.61 -20.00 -20.63
C ILE A 32 5.62 -21.50 -20.93
N GLU A 33 4.46 -22.11 -21.13
CA GLU A 33 4.36 -23.52 -21.48
C GLU A 33 4.93 -23.80 -22.88
N SER A 34 4.75 -22.90 -23.84
CA SER A 34 5.32 -23.03 -25.17
C SER A 34 6.86 -22.93 -25.20
N ARG A 35 7.46 -22.13 -24.31
CA ARG A 35 8.93 -22.03 -24.18
C ARG A 35 9.55 -23.23 -23.46
N ARG A 36 8.82 -23.89 -22.55
CA ARG A 36 9.26 -25.13 -21.89
C ARG A 36 9.27 -26.33 -22.83
N SER A 37 8.37 -26.40 -23.80
CA SER A 37 8.33 -27.47 -24.79
C SER A 37 9.43 -27.41 -25.85
N GLY A 38 10.10 -26.24 -25.99
CA GLY A 38 11.20 -26.03 -26.93
C GLY A 38 12.61 -26.36 -26.41
N PHE A 39 12.77 -26.66 -25.13
CA PHE A 39 14.05 -27.10 -24.57
C PHE A 39 14.06 -28.63 -24.42
N SER A 40 14.39 -29.31 -25.51
CA SER A 40 14.70 -30.75 -25.53
C SER A 40 15.99 -31.01 -24.74
N ARG A 41 15.97 -32.07 -23.90
CA ARG A 41 17.07 -32.53 -23.06
C ARG A 41 18.25 -33.15 -23.82
N ASP A 42 18.30 -33.04 -25.14
CA ASP A 42 19.17 -33.86 -25.99
C ASP A 42 20.48 -33.19 -26.46
N SER A 43 20.99 -32.19 -25.78
CA SER A 43 22.26 -31.56 -26.15
C SER A 43 23.29 -31.44 -25.00
N LEU A 44 23.51 -32.50 -24.24
CA LEU A 44 24.68 -32.64 -23.37
C LEU A 44 25.35 -34.00 -23.58
N ASN A 45 26.12 -34.08 -24.68
CA ASN A 45 27.18 -35.09 -24.80
C ASN A 45 28.51 -34.43 -24.40
N PRO A 46 29.30 -34.99 -23.47
CA PRO A 46 30.57 -34.42 -23.07
C PRO A 46 31.65 -34.85 -24.05
N GLY A 47 32.13 -33.92 -24.86
CA GLY A 47 33.42 -34.05 -25.57
C GLY A 47 34.57 -33.67 -24.63
N GLU A 48 35.52 -34.57 -24.51
CA GLU A 48 36.80 -34.41 -23.82
C GLU A 48 37.60 -33.22 -24.36
N GLY A 49 38.12 -32.38 -23.45
CA GLY A 49 39.05 -31.31 -23.81
C GLY A 49 39.68 -30.74 -22.53
N ASN A 50 40.89 -31.17 -22.20
CA ASN A 50 41.78 -30.59 -21.19
C ASN A 50 42.01 -29.11 -21.41
N HIS A 51 41.75 -28.26 -20.43
CA HIS A 51 42.59 -27.10 -20.13
C HIS A 51 42.46 -26.64 -18.67
N ASP A 52 43.61 -26.55 -18.05
CA ASP A 52 43.95 -26.03 -16.76
C ASP A 52 43.52 -24.55 -16.57
N GLY A 53 43.03 -24.20 -15.39
CA GLY A 53 42.68 -22.78 -15.12
C GLY A 53 41.83 -22.61 -13.86
N SER A 54 42.50 -22.37 -12.74
CA SER A 54 42.01 -22.06 -11.41
C SER A 54 40.69 -21.22 -11.38
N ARG A 55 39.62 -21.80 -10.87
CA ARG A 55 38.44 -21.10 -10.36
C ARG A 55 38.08 -21.58 -8.98
N SER A 56 38.08 -20.62 -8.07
CA SER A 56 37.66 -20.77 -6.66
C SER A 56 36.31 -21.46 -6.58
N GLY A 57 36.31 -22.65 -5.99
CA GLY A 57 35.12 -23.46 -5.84
C GLY A 57 34.17 -22.88 -4.79
N PHE A 58 32.96 -22.58 -5.18
CA PHE A 58 31.83 -22.54 -4.24
C PHE A 58 31.34 -23.99 -4.09
N SER A 59 31.68 -24.58 -2.94
CA SER A 59 31.24 -25.92 -2.56
C SER A 59 29.74 -25.98 -2.37
N ARG A 60 29.14 -27.03 -2.97
CA ARG A 60 27.69 -27.36 -2.84
C ARG A 60 27.28 -27.93 -1.48
N ASP A 61 28.17 -27.94 -0.50
CA ASP A 61 28.00 -28.72 0.75
C ASP A 61 27.71 -27.91 2.01
N SER A 62 27.08 -26.72 1.91
CA SER A 62 26.64 -25.95 3.08
C SER A 62 25.11 -25.91 3.31
N PHE A 63 24.39 -26.93 2.85
CA PHE A 63 23.03 -27.18 3.33
C PHE A 63 23.05 -28.02 4.60
N ARG A 64 23.40 -27.42 5.75
CA ARG A 64 23.16 -28.04 7.04
C ARG A 64 21.73 -27.89 7.46
N ASP A 65 21.08 -29.04 7.48
CA ASP A 65 19.91 -29.49 8.21
C ASP A 65 19.34 -28.54 9.28
N PHE A 66 18.20 -27.94 8.98
CA PHE A 66 17.15 -27.68 9.95
C PHE A 66 16.15 -28.86 9.88
N SER A 67 16.60 -30.05 10.25
CA SER A 67 15.73 -31.22 10.46
C SER A 67 15.11 -31.18 11.85
N GLY A 68 14.18 -30.21 12.05
CA GLY A 68 13.09 -30.41 12.98
C GLY A 68 12.12 -31.37 12.29
N SER A 69 12.10 -32.62 12.73
CA SER A 69 11.32 -33.74 12.20
C SER A 69 9.84 -33.42 12.09
N SER A 70 9.37 -32.95 10.92
CA SER A 70 8.00 -33.13 10.47
C SER A 70 8.01 -33.99 9.22
N LYS A 71 7.79 -35.28 9.42
CA LYS A 71 7.65 -36.32 8.38
C LYS A 71 6.36 -36.21 7.58
N ASP A 72 5.94 -35.04 7.10
CA ASP A 72 4.74 -34.87 6.27
C ASP A 72 4.81 -33.66 5.32
N SER A 73 5.94 -33.41 4.69
CA SER A 73 5.97 -32.49 3.54
C SER A 73 5.65 -33.29 2.27
N ASN A 74 4.37 -33.39 1.92
CA ASN A 74 3.97 -33.94 0.63
C ASN A 74 4.60 -33.09 -0.50
N PRO A 75 5.55 -33.62 -1.30
CA PRO A 75 6.29 -32.87 -2.32
C PRO A 75 5.40 -32.17 -3.32
N SER A 76 4.20 -32.70 -3.55
CA SER A 76 3.21 -32.12 -4.48
C SER A 76 2.68 -30.77 -4.03
N ARG A 77 2.67 -30.47 -2.72
CA ARG A 77 2.18 -29.19 -2.17
C ARG A 77 3.19 -28.04 -2.26
N LEU A 78 4.48 -28.38 -2.26
CA LEU A 78 5.56 -27.41 -2.44
C LEU A 78 5.79 -27.05 -3.90
N LYS A 79 5.35 -27.87 -4.84
CA LYS A 79 5.57 -27.66 -6.28
C LYS A 79 5.13 -26.26 -6.78
N PRO A 80 3.94 -25.71 -6.41
CA PRO A 80 3.54 -24.37 -6.85
C PRO A 80 4.48 -23.29 -6.32
N LEU A 81 4.97 -23.40 -5.09
CA LEU A 81 5.92 -22.46 -4.51
C LEU A 81 7.27 -22.52 -5.21
N LEU A 82 7.78 -23.71 -5.50
CA LEU A 82 9.04 -23.89 -6.24
C LEU A 82 8.94 -23.34 -7.67
N GLN A 83 7.82 -23.52 -8.35
CA GLN A 83 7.55 -22.92 -9.65
C GLN A 83 7.52 -21.39 -9.58
N THR A 84 7.01 -20.82 -8.49
CA THR A 84 7.01 -19.38 -8.26
C THR A 84 8.44 -18.86 -8.09
N ILE A 85 9.28 -19.55 -7.32
CA ILE A 85 10.69 -19.18 -7.11
C ILE A 85 11.45 -19.22 -8.43
N GLU A 86 11.30 -20.30 -9.19
CA GLU A 86 11.88 -20.44 -10.53
C GLU A 86 11.45 -19.27 -11.45
N ALA A 87 10.17 -18.92 -11.45
CA ALA A 87 9.66 -17.78 -12.22
C ALA A 87 10.33 -16.45 -11.82
N LEU A 88 10.51 -16.21 -10.51
CA LEU A 88 11.20 -15.02 -10.01
C LEU A 88 12.69 -15.00 -10.38
N GLU A 89 13.38 -16.15 -10.33
CA GLU A 89 14.78 -16.29 -10.76
C GLU A 89 14.96 -15.99 -12.24
N PHE A 90 13.97 -16.33 -13.07
CA PHE A 90 13.91 -15.93 -14.48
C PHE A 90 13.46 -14.48 -14.70
N GLY A 91 13.37 -13.70 -13.64
CA GLY A 91 12.99 -12.28 -13.68
C GLY A 91 11.52 -12.05 -14.04
N GLN A 92 10.64 -13.03 -13.92
CA GLN A 92 9.21 -12.89 -14.21
C GLN A 92 8.47 -12.10 -13.14
N ILE A 93 7.30 -11.57 -13.51
CA ILE A 93 6.36 -10.92 -12.62
C ILE A 93 5.30 -11.94 -12.22
N VAL A 94 5.18 -12.24 -10.93
CA VAL A 94 4.19 -13.20 -10.42
C VAL A 94 3.13 -12.48 -9.60
N ALA A 95 1.85 -12.74 -9.88
CA ALA A 95 0.75 -12.29 -9.03
C ALA A 95 0.52 -13.30 -7.90
N ILE A 96 0.79 -12.91 -6.66
CA ILE A 96 0.69 -13.78 -5.48
C ILE A 96 -0.49 -13.34 -4.62
N LYS A 97 -1.39 -14.29 -4.31
CA LYS A 97 -2.50 -14.05 -3.39
C LYS A 97 -1.99 -13.94 -1.96
N GLY A 98 -2.16 -12.77 -1.35
CA GLY A 98 -1.83 -12.50 0.05
C GLY A 98 -3.04 -12.65 0.99
N VAL A 99 -2.99 -11.98 2.15
CA VAL A 99 -4.07 -11.99 3.15
C VAL A 99 -5.18 -11.01 2.80
N GLY A 100 -4.82 -9.80 2.33
CA GLY A 100 -5.78 -8.73 2.02
C GLY A 100 -6.07 -8.56 0.52
N GLY A 101 -5.33 -9.23 -0.34
CA GLY A 101 -5.43 -9.12 -1.81
C GLY A 101 -4.21 -9.70 -2.50
N TYR A 102 -4.15 -9.53 -3.81
CA TYR A 102 -3.00 -9.93 -4.60
C TYR A 102 -1.86 -8.91 -4.53
N HIS A 103 -0.63 -9.41 -4.57
CA HIS A 103 0.58 -8.65 -4.83
C HIS A 103 1.16 -9.00 -6.19
N LEU A 104 1.67 -8.01 -6.91
CA LEU A 104 2.55 -8.20 -8.06
C LEU A 104 3.98 -8.20 -7.55
N VAL A 105 4.68 -9.29 -7.77
CA VAL A 105 5.98 -9.60 -7.19
C VAL A 105 7.01 -9.81 -8.29
N CYS A 106 8.21 -9.28 -8.12
CA CYS A 106 9.40 -9.59 -8.94
C CYS A 106 10.67 -9.40 -8.10
N ASP A 107 11.82 -9.82 -8.61
CA ASP A 107 13.14 -9.59 -7.97
C ASP A 107 13.38 -8.07 -7.83
N ALA A 108 13.61 -7.60 -6.61
CA ALA A 108 13.84 -6.18 -6.32
C ALA A 108 15.23 -5.68 -6.71
N ALA A 109 16.19 -6.57 -6.97
CA ALA A 109 17.53 -6.24 -7.46
C ALA A 109 17.60 -6.21 -9.00
N SER A 110 16.58 -6.73 -9.71
CA SER A 110 16.57 -6.76 -11.16
C SER A 110 15.97 -5.52 -11.78
N ASP A 111 16.81 -4.65 -12.35
CA ASP A 111 16.36 -3.45 -13.07
C ASP A 111 15.36 -3.77 -14.18
N GLU A 112 15.62 -4.83 -14.93
CA GLU A 112 14.76 -5.22 -16.04
C GLU A 112 13.37 -5.66 -15.57
N ALA A 113 13.29 -6.45 -14.48
CA ALA A 113 12.03 -6.91 -13.93
C ALA A 113 11.23 -5.73 -13.36
N VAL A 114 11.89 -4.81 -12.64
CA VAL A 114 11.26 -3.62 -12.06
C VAL A 114 10.76 -2.67 -13.16
N LYS A 115 11.58 -2.37 -14.18
CA LYS A 115 11.18 -1.55 -15.34
C LYS A 115 10.01 -2.16 -16.09
N ARG A 116 10.02 -3.49 -16.28
CA ARG A 116 8.93 -4.20 -16.95
C ARG A 116 7.63 -4.12 -16.14
N LEU A 117 7.70 -4.32 -14.82
CA LEU A 117 6.56 -4.17 -13.93
C LEU A 117 5.98 -2.75 -14.01
N ARG A 118 6.82 -1.72 -13.96
CA ARG A 118 6.39 -0.32 -14.09
C ARG A 118 5.65 -0.05 -15.39
N ARG A 119 6.23 -0.48 -16.53
CA ARG A 119 5.61 -0.30 -17.86
C ARG A 119 4.24 -0.98 -17.94
N ARG A 120 4.17 -2.27 -17.53
CA ARG A 120 2.93 -3.05 -17.62
C ARG A 120 1.84 -2.53 -16.67
N LYS A 121 2.25 -2.05 -15.49
CA LYS A 121 1.32 -1.48 -14.49
C LYS A 121 0.97 -0.01 -14.76
N HIS A 122 1.54 0.62 -15.79
CA HIS A 122 1.40 2.06 -16.06
C HIS A 122 1.69 2.92 -14.82
N ARG A 123 2.82 2.62 -14.16
CA ARG A 123 3.23 3.26 -12.90
C ARG A 123 4.65 3.82 -13.03
N PRO A 124 4.85 4.94 -13.76
CA PRO A 124 6.19 5.45 -14.06
C PRO A 124 6.95 5.91 -12.80
N ASP A 125 6.32 6.67 -11.91
CA ASP A 125 7.03 7.42 -10.86
C ASP A 125 6.73 6.93 -9.44
N LYS A 126 5.51 6.39 -9.17
CA LYS A 126 5.14 5.98 -7.81
C LYS A 126 6.08 4.90 -7.27
N PRO A 127 6.59 5.02 -6.02
CA PRO A 127 7.46 4.01 -5.41
C PRO A 127 6.81 2.62 -5.37
N LEU A 128 7.64 1.60 -5.47
CA LEU A 128 7.27 0.21 -5.27
C LEU A 128 7.77 -0.25 -3.89
N ALA A 129 6.89 -0.85 -3.10
CA ALA A 129 7.29 -1.41 -1.81
C ALA A 129 8.09 -2.71 -1.99
N VAL A 130 9.03 -2.94 -1.07
CA VAL A 130 9.91 -4.10 -1.09
C VAL A 130 9.76 -4.93 0.18
N MET A 131 9.52 -6.22 0.01
CA MET A 131 9.47 -7.18 1.09
C MET A 131 10.82 -7.88 1.22
N PHE A 132 11.39 -7.87 2.43
CA PHE A 132 12.72 -8.41 2.71
C PHE A 132 12.65 -9.76 3.44
N PRO A 133 13.57 -10.68 3.18
CA PRO A 133 13.71 -11.88 4.00
C PRO A 133 14.16 -11.51 5.43
N LEU A 134 13.69 -12.27 6.43
CA LEU A 134 14.23 -12.15 7.78
C LEU A 134 15.63 -12.75 7.81
N ARG A 135 16.60 -11.98 8.28
CA ARG A 135 17.98 -12.40 8.48
C ARG A 135 18.52 -11.77 9.77
N GLY A 136 19.39 -12.50 10.48
CA GLY A 136 19.94 -12.10 11.77
C GLY A 136 18.99 -12.35 12.94
N ASP A 137 19.45 -12.06 14.14
CA ASP A 137 18.73 -12.35 15.39
C ASP A 137 17.45 -11.52 15.55
N ASP A 138 17.46 -10.28 15.08
CA ASP A 138 16.29 -9.38 15.10
C ASP A 138 15.51 -9.37 13.78
N GLY A 139 15.97 -10.13 12.76
CA GLY A 139 15.32 -10.24 11.46
C GLY A 139 15.61 -9.08 10.50
N LEU A 140 16.50 -8.14 10.83
CA LEU A 140 16.70 -6.89 10.09
C LEU A 140 18.02 -6.82 9.31
N ASP A 141 18.89 -7.82 9.33
CA ASP A 141 20.19 -7.74 8.69
C ASP A 141 20.10 -7.50 7.18
N ALA A 142 19.16 -8.16 6.51
CA ALA A 142 18.95 -7.93 5.08
C ALA A 142 18.50 -6.48 4.76
N LEU A 143 17.71 -5.86 5.64
CA LEU A 143 17.30 -4.47 5.46
C LEU A 143 18.49 -3.52 5.68
N ARG A 144 19.31 -3.76 6.71
CA ARG A 144 20.49 -2.92 7.03
C ARG A 144 21.54 -2.87 5.91
N GLN A 145 21.60 -3.90 5.09
CA GLN A 145 22.45 -3.91 3.90
C GLN A 145 22.03 -2.87 2.86
N SER A 146 20.74 -2.56 2.79
CA SER A 146 20.19 -1.69 1.75
C SER A 146 19.67 -0.33 2.27
N LEU A 147 19.46 -0.21 3.60
CA LEU A 147 18.74 0.92 4.19
C LEU A 147 19.41 1.42 5.47
N GLU A 148 19.24 2.70 5.74
CA GLU A 148 19.51 3.32 7.03
C GLU A 148 18.25 3.18 7.90
N LEU A 149 18.33 2.40 8.98
CA LEU A 149 17.23 2.18 9.90
C LEU A 149 17.46 2.94 11.20
N ASP A 150 16.65 3.95 11.46
CA ASP A 150 16.58 4.55 12.79
C ASP A 150 15.85 3.59 13.78
N PRO A 151 15.99 3.79 15.11
CA PRO A 151 15.37 2.91 16.10
C PRO A 151 13.84 2.80 15.97
N ILE A 152 13.15 3.88 15.55
CA ILE A 152 11.69 3.88 15.38
C ILE A 152 11.31 3.05 14.16
N ALA A 153 12.02 3.22 13.04
CA ALA A 153 11.84 2.39 11.85
C ALA A 153 12.07 0.91 12.16
N ALA A 154 13.19 0.58 12.81
CA ALA A 154 13.52 -0.79 13.17
C ALA A 154 12.43 -1.45 14.06
N HIS A 155 12.00 -0.76 15.11
CA HIS A 155 10.94 -1.24 15.99
C HIS A 155 9.61 -1.41 15.24
N THR A 156 9.25 -0.45 14.39
CA THR A 156 7.99 -0.48 13.64
C THR A 156 7.97 -1.61 12.59
N ILE A 157 9.07 -1.85 11.89
CA ILE A 157 9.16 -2.92 10.87
C ILE A 157 8.92 -4.31 11.47
N VAL A 158 9.43 -4.56 12.70
CA VAL A 158 9.28 -5.87 13.37
C VAL A 158 7.97 -6.01 14.14
N SER A 159 7.16 -4.96 14.23
CA SER A 159 5.86 -5.03 14.92
C SER A 159 4.94 -6.11 14.30
N PRO A 160 3.98 -6.67 15.05
CA PRO A 160 3.11 -7.75 14.57
C PRO A 160 2.33 -7.40 13.31
N GLU A 161 2.02 -6.14 13.09
CA GLU A 161 1.28 -5.62 11.93
C GLU A 161 2.10 -5.72 10.64
N ARG A 162 3.44 -5.80 10.75
CA ARG A 162 4.36 -5.85 9.60
C ARG A 162 4.02 -4.77 8.57
N PRO A 163 3.99 -3.48 8.95
CA PRO A 163 3.65 -2.40 8.04
C PRO A 163 4.76 -2.15 7.02
N ILE A 164 4.39 -1.49 5.93
CA ILE A 164 5.36 -0.83 5.06
C ILE A 164 5.89 0.39 5.80
N VAL A 165 7.19 0.43 6.08
CA VAL A 165 7.85 1.56 6.74
C VAL A 165 8.72 2.28 5.73
N LEU A 166 8.63 3.60 5.67
CA LEU A 166 9.50 4.42 4.82
C LEU A 166 10.85 4.57 5.50
N ALA A 167 11.91 4.10 4.85
CA ALA A 167 13.28 4.17 5.35
C ALA A 167 14.21 4.71 4.26
N ARG A 168 15.29 5.39 4.68
CA ARG A 168 16.26 5.98 3.77
C ARG A 168 17.10 4.91 3.09
N LYS A 169 17.27 5.03 1.79
CA LYS A 169 18.14 4.15 0.99
C LYS A 169 19.61 4.45 1.28
N ARG A 170 20.43 3.40 1.36
CA ARG A 170 21.87 3.53 1.34
C ARG A 170 22.36 3.74 -0.09
N GLU A 171 23.45 4.46 -0.27
CA GLU A 171 24.04 4.72 -1.59
C GLU A 171 24.65 3.45 -2.21
N ASP A 172 25.14 2.52 -1.37
CA ASP A 172 25.73 1.24 -1.75
C ASP A 172 24.72 0.07 -1.81
N SER A 173 23.44 0.38 -1.87
CA SER A 173 22.37 -0.62 -1.97
C SER A 173 22.38 -1.36 -3.31
N GLU A 174 22.28 -2.69 -3.27
CA GLU A 174 22.15 -3.54 -4.46
C GLU A 174 20.74 -3.57 -5.06
N LEU A 175 19.81 -2.86 -4.46
CA LEU A 175 18.43 -2.75 -4.97
C LEU A 175 18.37 -1.91 -6.24
N SER A 176 17.43 -2.25 -7.11
CA SER A 176 17.20 -1.48 -8.33
C SER A 176 16.86 0.01 -8.01
N PRO A 177 17.53 0.98 -8.63
CA PRO A 177 17.22 2.40 -8.49
C PRO A 177 15.80 2.72 -9.00
N GLU A 178 15.26 1.88 -9.86
CA GLU A 178 13.92 1.99 -10.41
C GLU A 178 12.79 1.70 -9.39
N LEU A 179 13.11 1.26 -8.17
CA LEU A 179 12.11 1.04 -7.11
C LEU A 179 11.48 2.33 -6.60
N ALA A 180 12.25 3.41 -6.55
CA ALA A 180 11.81 4.73 -6.10
C ALA A 180 12.61 5.82 -6.82
N PRO A 181 12.34 6.08 -8.12
CA PRO A 181 13.08 7.06 -8.90
C PRO A 181 12.99 8.46 -8.28
N GLY A 182 14.14 9.12 -8.13
CA GLY A 182 14.23 10.48 -7.59
C GLY A 182 13.90 10.63 -6.10
N LEU A 183 13.62 9.53 -5.39
CA LEU A 183 13.33 9.56 -3.95
C LEU A 183 14.49 8.97 -3.14
N THR A 184 14.72 9.52 -1.96
CA THR A 184 15.72 9.05 -1.00
C THR A 184 15.19 7.95 -0.09
N GLU A 185 13.87 7.83 0.05
CA GLU A 185 13.21 6.84 0.89
C GLU A 185 12.59 5.71 0.05
N LEU A 186 12.53 4.53 0.63
CA LEU A 186 11.89 3.34 0.08
C LEU A 186 10.92 2.76 1.11
N GLY A 187 9.74 2.33 0.67
CA GLY A 187 8.80 1.59 1.51
C GLY A 187 9.23 0.13 1.63
N VAL A 188 9.49 -0.33 2.85
CA VAL A 188 9.98 -1.68 3.11
C VAL A 188 9.19 -2.36 4.21
N PHE A 189 9.09 -3.69 4.16
CA PHE A 189 8.39 -4.48 5.16
C PHE A 189 8.87 -5.93 5.20
N LEU A 190 8.49 -6.63 6.24
CA LEU A 190 8.80 -8.04 6.45
C LEU A 190 7.61 -8.93 6.07
N PRO A 191 7.84 -10.24 5.79
CA PRO A 191 6.76 -11.18 5.54
C PRO A 191 5.81 -11.27 6.72
N TYR A 192 4.51 -11.35 6.42
CA TYR A 192 3.44 -11.39 7.41
C TYR A 192 2.51 -12.61 7.25
N SER A 193 2.80 -13.48 6.30
CA SER A 193 2.09 -14.74 6.14
C SER A 193 3.05 -15.89 5.98
N PRO A 194 2.66 -17.13 6.35
CA PRO A 194 3.52 -18.30 6.15
C PRO A 194 4.01 -18.46 4.70
N LEU A 195 3.16 -18.14 3.73
CA LEU A 195 3.52 -18.17 2.31
C LEU A 195 4.66 -17.20 1.99
N HIS A 196 4.59 -15.96 2.48
CA HIS A 196 5.64 -14.97 2.25
C HIS A 196 6.96 -15.35 2.95
N HIS A 197 6.88 -15.93 4.16
CA HIS A 197 8.06 -16.44 4.88
C HIS A 197 8.76 -17.54 4.09
N GLU A 198 8.01 -18.56 3.63
CA GLU A 198 8.56 -19.68 2.86
C GLU A 198 9.13 -19.20 1.52
N LEU A 199 8.42 -18.30 0.83
CA LEU A 199 8.89 -17.73 -0.43
C LEU A 199 10.23 -17.01 -0.26
N LEU A 200 10.30 -16.05 0.67
CA LEU A 200 11.50 -15.23 0.88
C LEU A 200 12.66 -16.02 1.47
N ASN A 201 12.37 -16.99 2.33
CA ASN A 201 13.41 -17.84 2.89
C ASN A 201 14.11 -18.67 1.81
N ARG A 202 13.35 -19.19 0.85
CA ARG A 202 13.87 -20.01 -0.25
C ARG A 202 14.43 -19.20 -1.40
N PHE A 203 13.79 -18.10 -1.78
CA PHE A 203 14.29 -17.19 -2.82
C PHE A 203 15.57 -16.45 -2.36
N GLY A 204 15.67 -16.14 -1.07
CA GLY A 204 16.89 -15.59 -0.44
C GLY A 204 17.14 -14.11 -0.68
N LYS A 205 16.34 -13.44 -1.53
CA LYS A 205 16.51 -12.04 -1.94
C LYS A 205 15.26 -11.21 -1.63
N PRO A 206 15.40 -9.86 -1.52
CA PRO A 206 14.25 -8.97 -1.47
C PRO A 206 13.40 -9.04 -2.74
N ILE A 207 12.09 -8.90 -2.58
CA ILE A 207 11.13 -8.89 -3.68
C ILE A 207 10.33 -7.58 -3.69
N VAL A 208 10.04 -7.06 -4.87
CA VAL A 208 8.96 -6.08 -5.00
C VAL A 208 7.66 -6.75 -4.57
N ALA A 209 6.83 -6.05 -3.79
CA ALA A 209 5.49 -6.49 -3.47
C ALA A 209 4.55 -5.29 -3.53
N THR A 210 4.03 -5.02 -4.72
CA THR A 210 3.06 -3.94 -4.94
C THR A 210 1.65 -4.50 -5.09
N SER A 211 0.63 -3.72 -4.71
CA SER A 211 -0.78 -4.15 -4.78
C SER A 211 -1.17 -4.68 -6.16
N GLY A 212 -1.86 -5.83 -6.19
CA GLY A 212 -2.44 -6.42 -7.41
C GLY A 212 -3.76 -5.76 -7.74
N ASN A 213 -3.71 -4.58 -8.36
CA ASN A 213 -4.86 -3.80 -8.76
C ASN A 213 -4.59 -3.04 -10.06
N ILE A 214 -5.65 -2.60 -10.72
CA ILE A 214 -5.58 -1.56 -11.74
C ILE A 214 -5.45 -0.21 -11.01
N SER A 215 -4.72 0.73 -11.59
CA SER A 215 -4.41 2.03 -10.97
C SER A 215 -5.70 2.74 -10.50
N GLY A 216 -5.71 3.15 -9.22
CA GLY A 216 -6.85 3.84 -8.60
C GLY A 216 -7.95 2.94 -8.05
N GLU A 217 -7.89 1.62 -8.27
CA GLU A 217 -8.87 0.68 -7.74
C GLU A 217 -8.34 -0.06 -6.50
N PRO A 218 -9.22 -0.60 -5.65
CA PRO A 218 -8.83 -1.50 -4.57
C PRO A 218 -8.19 -2.80 -5.07
N VAL A 219 -7.41 -3.45 -4.21
CA VAL A 219 -6.73 -4.72 -4.53
C VAL A 219 -7.73 -5.81 -4.94
N ILE A 220 -7.31 -6.66 -5.87
CA ILE A 220 -8.09 -7.81 -6.32
C ILE A 220 -7.98 -8.92 -5.29
N THR A 221 -9.09 -9.60 -5.01
CA THR A 221 -9.19 -10.65 -3.98
C THR A 221 -9.60 -12.02 -4.52
N ASP A 222 -10.27 -12.05 -5.67
CA ASP A 222 -10.74 -13.27 -6.33
C ASP A 222 -9.70 -13.84 -7.30
N ASN A 223 -9.61 -15.18 -7.39
CA ASN A 223 -8.61 -15.86 -8.21
C ASN A 223 -8.87 -15.68 -9.71
N THR A 224 -10.13 -15.83 -10.12
CA THR A 224 -10.53 -15.71 -11.52
C THR A 224 -10.38 -14.26 -11.99
N GLU A 225 -10.90 -13.32 -11.19
CA GLU A 225 -10.72 -11.88 -11.47
C GLU A 225 -9.24 -11.49 -11.59
N ALA A 226 -8.38 -12.06 -10.74
CA ALA A 226 -6.94 -11.79 -10.80
C ALA A 226 -6.32 -12.28 -12.12
N GLN A 227 -6.67 -13.49 -12.56
CA GLN A 227 -6.19 -14.02 -13.84
C GLN A 227 -6.66 -13.19 -15.04
N GLU A 228 -7.91 -12.73 -15.03
CA GLU A 228 -8.46 -11.93 -16.11
C GLU A 228 -7.85 -10.52 -16.15
N ARG A 229 -7.81 -9.84 -15.01
CA ARG A 229 -7.46 -8.42 -14.95
C ARG A 229 -5.97 -8.13 -14.83
N LEU A 230 -5.18 -9.06 -14.29
CA LEU A 230 -3.73 -8.91 -14.15
C LEU A 230 -2.93 -9.64 -15.24
N ALA A 231 -3.58 -10.33 -16.19
CA ALA A 231 -2.90 -11.07 -17.27
C ALA A 231 -1.96 -10.20 -18.11
N ALA A 232 -2.29 -8.92 -18.30
CA ALA A 232 -1.42 -7.99 -19.04
C ALA A 232 -0.16 -7.57 -18.24
N VAL A 233 -0.16 -7.78 -16.91
CA VAL A 233 0.93 -7.35 -16.03
C VAL A 233 1.76 -8.54 -15.55
N ALA A 234 1.11 -9.60 -15.05
CA ALA A 234 1.75 -10.78 -14.48
C ALA A 234 2.05 -11.83 -15.54
N ASP A 235 3.21 -12.48 -15.42
CA ASP A 235 3.61 -13.62 -16.25
C ASP A 235 3.07 -14.95 -15.68
N ALA A 236 2.82 -14.99 -14.36
CA ALA A 236 2.31 -16.16 -13.66
C ALA A 236 1.52 -15.75 -12.42
N PHE A 237 0.80 -16.72 -11.85
CA PHE A 237 -0.05 -16.53 -10.69
C PHE A 237 0.19 -17.63 -9.66
N LEU A 238 0.32 -17.22 -8.39
CA LEU A 238 0.29 -18.12 -7.25
C LEU A 238 -0.97 -17.85 -6.43
N HIS A 239 -1.92 -18.76 -6.55
CA HIS A 239 -3.19 -18.71 -5.84
C HIS A 239 -3.16 -19.55 -4.58
N HIS A 240 -4.04 -19.23 -3.66
CA HIS A 240 -4.50 -20.15 -2.62
C HIS A 240 -6.03 -20.20 -2.60
N ASN A 241 -6.57 -21.30 -2.07
CA ASN A 241 -8.01 -21.55 -2.03
C ASN A 241 -8.74 -20.87 -0.85
N ARG A 242 -8.05 -20.12 0.00
CA ARG A 242 -8.71 -19.34 1.06
C ARG A 242 -9.37 -18.11 0.46
N PRO A 243 -10.68 -17.87 0.71
CA PRO A 243 -11.32 -16.64 0.27
C PRO A 243 -10.81 -15.45 1.05
N ILE A 244 -10.70 -14.30 0.38
CA ILE A 244 -10.45 -13.01 1.02
C ILE A 244 -11.80 -12.31 1.10
N VAL A 245 -12.32 -12.17 2.30
CA VAL A 245 -13.68 -11.63 2.53
C VAL A 245 -13.70 -10.11 2.33
N ARG A 246 -12.63 -9.42 2.71
CA ARG A 246 -12.49 -7.97 2.59
C ARG A 246 -11.13 -7.62 1.99
N PRO A 247 -11.09 -6.78 0.96
CA PRO A 247 -9.82 -6.23 0.50
C PRO A 247 -9.19 -5.38 1.60
N ALA A 248 -7.89 -5.51 1.77
CA ALA A 248 -7.14 -4.70 2.71
C ALA A 248 -5.74 -4.39 2.13
N ASP A 249 -5.44 -3.12 1.99
CA ASP A 249 -4.11 -2.65 1.62
C ASP A 249 -3.11 -2.87 2.77
N ASP A 250 -1.83 -2.90 2.45
CA ASP A 250 -0.78 -2.83 3.45
C ASP A 250 -0.74 -1.43 4.08
N PRO A 251 -0.61 -1.34 5.42
CA PRO A 251 -0.44 -0.06 6.08
C PRO A 251 0.90 0.57 5.70
N VAL A 252 0.95 1.90 5.64
CA VAL A 252 2.19 2.64 5.40
C VAL A 252 2.45 3.55 6.57
N ILE A 253 3.63 3.43 7.16
CA ILE A 253 4.08 4.21 8.31
C ILE A 253 5.36 4.96 7.94
N ARG A 254 5.47 6.18 8.40
CA ARG A 254 6.68 6.99 8.28
C ARG A 254 7.18 7.39 9.67
N PRO A 255 8.43 7.06 10.04
CA PRO A 255 9.10 7.65 11.19
C PRO A 255 9.25 9.16 10.96
N MET A 256 8.67 9.96 11.84
CA MET A 256 8.61 11.40 11.67
C MET A 256 8.44 12.10 13.02
N ALA A 257 9.26 13.09 13.30
CA ALA A 257 9.25 13.84 14.55
C ALA A 257 9.27 12.95 15.82
N GLY A 258 10.14 11.94 15.82
CA GLY A 258 10.31 11.03 16.95
C GLY A 258 9.17 10.02 17.16
N ARG A 259 8.28 9.83 16.19
CA ARG A 259 7.13 8.90 16.29
C ARG A 259 6.91 8.14 14.98
N ALA A 260 6.35 6.93 15.09
CA ALA A 260 5.83 6.17 13.95
C ALA A 260 4.44 6.71 13.56
N ARG A 261 4.34 7.43 12.44
CA ARG A 261 3.08 8.04 12.01
C ARG A 261 2.47 7.27 10.84
N PRO A 262 1.22 6.80 10.96
CA PRO A 262 0.54 6.15 9.86
C PRO A 262 0.20 7.16 8.76
N ILE A 263 0.63 6.85 7.52
CA ILE A 263 0.25 7.60 6.32
C ILE A 263 -0.95 6.94 5.65
N ARG A 264 -1.06 5.62 5.77
CA ARG A 264 -2.19 4.85 5.27
C ARG A 264 -2.55 3.76 6.28
N LEU A 265 -3.82 3.75 6.67
CA LEU A 265 -4.36 2.67 7.49
C LEU A 265 -4.65 1.44 6.63
N GLY A 266 -4.20 0.28 7.07
CA GLY A 266 -4.34 -0.97 6.34
C GLY A 266 -4.46 -2.17 7.27
N ARG A 267 -4.22 -3.37 6.75
CA ARG A 267 -4.30 -4.60 7.54
C ARG A 267 -3.48 -4.53 8.82
N GLY A 268 -4.01 -5.08 9.89
CA GLY A 268 -3.35 -5.13 11.20
C GLY A 268 -3.40 -3.83 12.00
N ILE A 269 -3.62 -2.67 11.36
CA ILE A 269 -3.75 -1.37 12.03
C ILE A 269 -5.21 -0.89 12.01
N ALA A 270 -5.93 -1.17 10.96
CA ALA A 270 -7.33 -0.80 10.83
C ALA A 270 -8.26 -2.02 11.05
N PRO A 271 -9.45 -1.84 11.65
CA PRO A 271 -10.01 -0.58 12.13
C PRO A 271 -9.20 0.05 13.26
N LEU A 272 -8.94 1.36 13.18
CA LEU A 272 -8.22 2.09 14.22
C LEU A 272 -9.23 2.67 15.22
N GLU A 273 -9.14 2.25 16.47
CA GLU A 273 -9.99 2.74 17.56
C GLU A 273 -9.26 3.83 18.34
N LEU A 274 -9.94 4.94 18.57
CA LEU A 274 -9.44 6.07 19.34
C LEU A 274 -10.53 6.54 20.32
N SER A 275 -10.10 7.10 21.44
CA SER A 275 -10.99 7.77 22.39
C SER A 275 -11.21 9.22 21.99
N LEU A 276 -12.45 9.66 22.09
CA LEU A 276 -12.81 11.06 21.92
C LEU A 276 -12.66 11.82 23.24
N PRO A 277 -12.36 13.12 23.20
CA PRO A 277 -12.22 13.93 24.42
C PRO A 277 -13.55 14.18 25.15
N ALA A 278 -14.68 13.93 24.48
CA ALA A 278 -16.02 14.10 25.01
C ALA A 278 -16.98 13.05 24.46
N LYS A 279 -18.04 12.77 25.22
CA LYS A 279 -19.11 11.87 24.77
C LYS A 279 -19.99 12.54 23.73
N LEU A 280 -20.26 11.83 22.66
CA LEU A 280 -21.19 12.24 21.62
C LEU A 280 -22.64 12.00 22.09
N PRO A 281 -23.56 12.92 21.79
CA PRO A 281 -25.01 12.76 22.14
C PRO A 281 -25.69 11.71 21.26
N GLN A 282 -25.12 11.35 20.12
CA GLN A 282 -25.68 10.43 19.12
C GLN A 282 -24.56 9.81 18.29
N ALA A 283 -24.84 8.67 17.66
CA ALA A 283 -23.87 8.00 16.82
C ALA A 283 -23.71 8.70 15.47
N VAL A 284 -22.47 8.89 15.03
CA VAL A 284 -22.09 9.67 13.85
C VAL A 284 -21.30 8.81 12.86
N LEU A 285 -21.69 8.84 11.59
CA LEU A 285 -20.90 8.30 10.49
C LEU A 285 -20.26 9.45 9.70
N ALA A 286 -18.94 9.52 9.68
CA ALA A 286 -18.19 10.42 8.81
C ALA A 286 -17.76 9.70 7.53
N THR A 287 -18.14 10.23 6.36
CA THR A 287 -17.94 9.59 5.04
C THR A 287 -16.59 9.90 4.41
N GLY A 288 -15.80 10.79 5.01
CA GLY A 288 -14.50 11.20 4.48
C GLY A 288 -14.58 11.99 3.16
N GLY A 289 -13.41 12.29 2.60
CA GLY A 289 -13.27 12.95 1.30
C GLY A 289 -13.47 12.00 0.12
N HIS A 290 -13.08 12.45 -1.08
CA HIS A 290 -13.21 11.66 -2.31
C HIS A 290 -11.97 10.83 -2.62
N MET A 291 -10.79 11.41 -2.41
CA MET A 291 -9.49 10.76 -2.66
C MET A 291 -8.94 10.14 -1.38
N LYS A 292 -8.27 8.99 -1.50
CA LYS A 292 -7.67 8.26 -0.36
C LYS A 292 -8.65 8.08 0.80
N ASN A 293 -9.89 7.78 0.45
CA ASN A 293 -11.01 7.74 1.36
C ASN A 293 -10.81 6.73 2.50
N THR A 294 -11.29 7.12 3.68
CA THR A 294 -11.63 6.29 4.83
C THR A 294 -12.96 6.76 5.39
N VAL A 295 -13.69 5.89 6.07
CA VAL A 295 -14.89 6.28 6.82
C VAL A 295 -14.62 6.13 8.31
N ALA A 296 -15.35 6.89 9.15
CA ALA A 296 -15.26 6.75 10.59
C ALA A 296 -16.66 6.64 11.21
N LEU A 297 -16.82 5.72 12.14
CA LEU A 297 -18.03 5.59 12.96
C LEU A 297 -17.70 5.98 14.39
N ALA A 298 -18.45 6.90 14.95
CA ALA A 298 -18.23 7.42 16.31
C ALA A 298 -19.51 7.34 17.14
N TRP A 299 -19.38 6.97 18.40
CA TRP A 299 -20.48 6.87 19.37
C TRP A 299 -19.91 6.98 20.81
N ASP A 300 -20.68 7.44 21.73
CA ASP A 300 -20.20 7.72 23.09
C ASP A 300 -18.88 8.51 23.08
N ASP A 301 -17.83 7.97 23.65
CA ASP A 301 -16.48 8.51 23.69
C ASP A 301 -15.48 7.77 22.75
N ARG A 302 -15.99 7.10 21.72
CA ARG A 302 -15.19 6.28 20.79
C ARG A 302 -15.33 6.77 19.37
N VAL A 303 -14.26 6.62 18.61
CA VAL A 303 -14.27 6.70 17.15
C VAL A 303 -13.47 5.54 16.56
N VAL A 304 -14.01 4.94 15.52
CA VAL A 304 -13.40 3.84 14.77
C VAL A 304 -13.20 4.29 13.32
N ILE A 305 -11.95 4.24 12.86
CA ILE A 305 -11.58 4.62 11.50
C ILE A 305 -11.35 3.36 10.68
N SER A 306 -11.96 3.31 9.50
CA SER A 306 -11.87 2.17 8.58
C SER A 306 -10.47 1.94 8.01
N PRO A 307 -10.20 0.75 7.45
CA PRO A 307 -9.13 0.61 6.47
C PRO A 307 -9.26 1.61 5.32
N HIS A 308 -8.14 1.93 4.70
CA HIS A 308 -8.09 2.73 3.49
C HIS A 308 -8.92 2.11 2.37
N ILE A 309 -9.79 2.90 1.76
CA ILE A 309 -10.67 2.51 0.65
C ILE A 309 -10.05 2.92 -0.69
N GLY A 310 -9.44 4.10 -0.72
CA GLY A 310 -8.86 4.69 -1.92
C GLY A 310 -9.74 5.74 -2.56
N ASP A 311 -9.47 6.02 -3.85
CA ASP A 311 -10.21 7.04 -4.59
C ASP A 311 -11.59 6.50 -5.01
N LEU A 312 -12.66 7.28 -4.78
CA LEU A 312 -14.04 6.89 -5.06
C LEU A 312 -14.47 7.16 -6.52
N ASP A 313 -13.52 7.05 -7.46
CA ASP A 313 -13.76 7.28 -8.89
C ASP A 313 -14.41 6.09 -9.60
N SER A 314 -14.25 4.88 -9.09
CA SER A 314 -14.74 3.67 -9.75
C SER A 314 -16.00 3.09 -9.09
N VAL A 315 -16.80 2.34 -9.86
CA VAL A 315 -17.94 1.58 -9.35
C VAL A 315 -17.50 0.60 -8.25
N ARG A 316 -16.33 -0.02 -8.43
CA ARG A 316 -15.75 -0.96 -7.46
C ARG A 316 -15.41 -0.29 -6.13
N SER A 317 -14.75 0.88 -6.18
CA SER A 317 -14.42 1.64 -4.96
C SER A 317 -15.68 2.04 -4.20
N ASN A 318 -16.73 2.48 -4.91
CA ASN A 318 -18.01 2.82 -4.30
C ASN A 318 -18.72 1.60 -3.68
N ALA A 319 -18.64 0.43 -4.31
CA ALA A 319 -19.17 -0.81 -3.74
C ALA A 319 -18.42 -1.20 -2.44
N ILE A 320 -17.09 -1.08 -2.42
CA ILE A 320 -16.28 -1.35 -1.22
C ILE A 320 -16.57 -0.33 -0.12
N PHE A 321 -16.72 0.95 -0.47
CA PHE A 321 -17.13 2.00 0.47
C PHE A 321 -18.44 1.64 1.17
N ASN A 322 -19.48 1.22 0.43
CA ASN A 322 -20.76 0.79 0.99
C ASN A 322 -20.60 -0.45 1.89
N ASN A 323 -19.81 -1.43 1.45
CA ASN A 323 -19.57 -2.65 2.22
C ASN A 323 -18.86 -2.36 3.54
N ILE A 324 -17.85 -1.49 3.54
CA ILE A 324 -17.11 -1.11 4.74
C ILE A 324 -18.02 -0.39 5.74
N ILE A 325 -18.88 0.52 5.30
CA ILE A 325 -19.85 1.19 6.17
C ILE A 325 -20.76 0.15 6.85
N ASN A 326 -21.27 -0.81 6.07
CA ASN A 326 -22.12 -1.86 6.62
C ASN A 326 -21.35 -2.79 7.59
N ASP A 327 -20.13 -3.12 7.25
CA ASP A 327 -19.29 -4.03 8.03
C ASP A 327 -18.86 -3.43 9.37
N ILE A 328 -18.51 -2.15 9.41
CA ILE A 328 -18.16 -1.45 10.67
C ILE A 328 -19.38 -1.39 11.59
N GLN A 329 -20.55 -1.03 11.06
CA GLN A 329 -21.78 -1.02 11.86
C GLN A 329 -22.10 -2.38 12.46
N LYS A 330 -21.94 -3.46 11.67
CA LYS A 330 -22.14 -4.84 12.12
C LYS A 330 -21.10 -5.26 13.16
N LEU A 331 -19.84 -4.93 12.93
CA LEU A 331 -18.72 -5.31 13.80
C LEU A 331 -18.87 -4.74 15.20
N TYR A 332 -19.27 -3.48 15.29
CA TYR A 332 -19.44 -2.77 16.58
C TYR A 332 -20.87 -2.78 17.09
N ASN A 333 -21.82 -3.33 16.33
CA ASN A 333 -23.25 -3.33 16.62
C ASN A 333 -23.80 -1.92 16.89
N VAL A 334 -23.35 -0.93 16.12
CA VAL A 334 -23.74 0.47 16.20
C VAL A 334 -24.36 0.92 14.89
N LYS A 335 -25.52 1.60 14.95
CA LYS A 335 -26.13 2.30 13.84
C LYS A 335 -25.93 3.80 14.01
N TYR A 336 -25.59 4.49 12.94
CA TYR A 336 -25.45 5.94 12.99
C TYR A 336 -26.80 6.64 12.94
N ASP A 337 -26.89 7.76 13.65
CA ASP A 337 -28.05 8.64 13.70
C ASP A 337 -27.87 9.86 12.78
N VAL A 338 -26.61 10.26 12.54
CA VAL A 338 -26.21 11.42 11.73
C VAL A 338 -25.08 11.04 10.80
N VAL A 339 -25.10 11.62 9.59
CA VAL A 339 -24.02 11.51 8.60
C VAL A 339 -23.26 12.83 8.51
N VAL A 340 -21.94 12.76 8.60
CA VAL A 340 -21.02 13.89 8.38
C VAL A 340 -20.29 13.68 7.06
N CYS A 341 -20.28 14.67 6.18
CA CYS A 341 -19.61 14.60 4.89
C CYS A 341 -18.83 15.88 4.56
N ASP A 342 -17.98 15.80 3.56
CA ASP A 342 -17.26 16.97 3.01
C ASP A 342 -18.25 17.99 2.43
N LEU A 343 -17.88 19.27 2.47
CA LEU A 343 -18.67 20.36 1.88
C LEU A 343 -18.76 20.28 0.36
N HIS A 344 -17.81 19.57 -0.30
CA HIS A 344 -17.73 19.50 -1.76
C HIS A 344 -18.95 18.75 -2.36
N PRO A 345 -19.83 19.41 -3.16
CA PRO A 345 -21.13 18.83 -3.55
C PRO A 345 -21.04 17.67 -4.54
N ARG A 346 -19.90 17.51 -5.23
CA ARG A 346 -19.73 16.50 -6.29
C ARG A 346 -18.93 15.28 -5.87
N TYR A 347 -18.44 15.20 -4.62
CA TYR A 347 -17.76 14.00 -4.16
C TYR A 347 -18.73 12.80 -4.08
N SER A 348 -18.27 11.62 -4.42
CA SER A 348 -19.07 10.39 -4.33
C SER A 348 -19.53 10.14 -2.89
N SER A 349 -18.68 10.40 -1.91
CA SER A 349 -18.99 10.32 -0.48
C SER A 349 -20.11 11.30 -0.07
N THR A 350 -20.09 12.55 -0.59
CA THR A 350 -21.13 13.56 -0.32
C THR A 350 -22.45 13.18 -0.97
N ARG A 351 -22.42 12.75 -2.23
CA ARG A 351 -23.66 12.30 -2.92
C ARG A 351 -24.27 11.07 -2.25
N TRP A 352 -23.42 10.18 -1.74
CA TRP A 352 -23.90 9.07 -0.93
C TRP A 352 -24.56 9.54 0.37
N ALA A 353 -23.93 10.49 1.09
CA ALA A 353 -24.51 11.08 2.29
C ALA A 353 -25.87 11.72 2.01
N ASP A 354 -26.01 12.46 0.91
CA ASP A 354 -27.27 13.10 0.48
C ASP A 354 -28.39 12.09 0.14
N SER A 355 -28.05 10.86 -0.17
CA SER A 355 -29.03 9.80 -0.44
C SER A 355 -29.55 9.09 0.83
N GLN A 356 -28.98 9.40 2.01
CA GLN A 356 -29.39 8.77 3.27
C GLN A 356 -30.64 9.47 3.82
N GLN A 357 -31.35 8.76 4.72
CA GLN A 357 -32.53 9.30 5.43
C GLN A 357 -32.17 10.12 6.67
N GLN A 358 -30.97 9.89 7.20
CA GLN A 358 -30.45 10.55 8.39
C GLN A 358 -30.07 12.01 8.11
N PRO A 359 -30.10 12.88 9.10
CA PRO A 359 -29.60 14.24 9.00
C PRO A 359 -28.15 14.26 8.49
N VAL A 360 -27.84 15.20 7.59
CA VAL A 360 -26.51 15.37 7.00
C VAL A 360 -25.89 16.67 7.46
N ILE A 361 -24.70 16.57 8.05
CA ILE A 361 -23.87 17.72 8.43
C ILE A 361 -22.70 17.82 7.44
N ARG A 362 -22.52 19.00 6.83
CA ARG A 362 -21.38 19.27 5.95
C ARG A 362 -20.29 19.99 6.69
N VAL A 363 -19.05 19.49 6.54
CA VAL A 363 -17.84 20.06 7.13
C VAL A 363 -16.91 20.56 6.05
N GLN A 364 -16.41 21.78 6.22
CA GLN A 364 -15.43 22.35 5.32
C GLN A 364 -14.12 21.54 5.40
N HIS A 365 -13.50 21.25 4.25
CA HIS A 365 -12.38 20.33 4.11
C HIS A 365 -11.19 20.66 5.03
N HIS A 366 -10.72 21.90 5.03
CA HIS A 366 -9.57 22.33 5.86
C HIS A 366 -9.93 22.42 7.35
N ALA A 367 -11.20 22.73 7.68
CA ALA A 367 -11.70 22.66 9.04
C ALA A 367 -11.70 21.21 9.57
N ALA A 368 -11.97 20.22 8.70
CA ALA A 368 -11.84 18.82 9.05
C ALA A 368 -10.38 18.43 9.33
N HIS A 369 -9.41 18.88 8.53
CA HIS A 369 -7.97 18.70 8.81
C HIS A 369 -7.57 19.33 10.14
N ALA A 370 -7.98 20.56 10.40
CA ALA A 370 -7.69 21.25 11.64
C ALA A 370 -8.30 20.54 12.86
N SER A 371 -9.55 20.09 12.75
CA SER A 371 -10.25 19.36 13.81
C SER A 371 -9.61 17.99 14.09
N SER A 372 -9.12 17.30 13.06
CA SER A 372 -8.39 16.03 13.22
C SER A 372 -7.13 16.21 14.06
N LEU A 373 -6.33 17.25 13.77
CA LEU A 373 -5.13 17.57 14.54
C LEU A 373 -5.48 17.94 15.99
N ALA A 374 -6.50 18.77 16.19
CA ALA A 374 -6.96 19.14 17.53
C ALA A 374 -7.46 17.94 18.35
N GLY A 375 -8.10 16.97 17.68
CA GLY A 375 -8.54 15.72 18.30
C GLY A 375 -7.38 14.84 18.78
N GLU A 376 -6.21 14.90 18.13
CA GLU A 376 -4.98 14.22 18.58
C GLU A 376 -4.33 14.90 19.80
N HIS A 377 -4.69 16.15 20.09
CA HIS A 377 -4.10 16.98 21.14
C HIS A 377 -5.19 17.72 21.96
N PRO A 378 -6.05 17.01 22.67
CA PRO A 378 -7.25 17.57 23.32
C PRO A 378 -6.93 18.57 24.45
N ASP A 379 -5.71 18.59 24.94
CA ASP A 379 -5.27 19.50 26.00
C ASP A 379 -5.02 20.94 25.50
N ILE A 380 -5.05 21.16 24.18
CA ILE A 380 -4.83 22.49 23.58
C ILE A 380 -6.17 23.15 23.28
N GLY A 381 -6.47 24.27 23.93
CA GLY A 381 -7.76 24.95 23.84
C GLY A 381 -7.93 25.82 22.60
N GLU A 382 -6.86 26.51 22.16
CA GLU A 382 -6.89 27.40 20.99
C GLU A 382 -5.78 27.06 20.02
N TRP A 383 -6.08 27.15 18.72
CA TRP A 383 -5.21 26.70 17.66
C TRP A 383 -5.00 27.77 16.59
N LEU A 384 -3.79 27.79 16.02
CA LEU A 384 -3.50 28.31 14.71
C LEU A 384 -3.01 27.13 13.86
N VAL A 385 -3.83 26.69 12.91
CA VAL A 385 -3.54 25.52 12.07
C VAL A 385 -3.26 25.96 10.64
N PHE A 386 -2.17 25.47 10.08
CA PHE A 386 -1.86 25.61 8.67
C PHE A 386 -2.25 24.33 7.94
N ALA A 387 -3.31 24.38 7.14
CA ALA A 387 -3.79 23.28 6.32
C ALA A 387 -3.26 23.46 4.89
N TRP A 388 -2.22 22.69 4.57
CA TRP A 388 -1.53 22.74 3.27
C TRP A 388 -1.81 21.46 2.48
N ASP A 389 -2.99 21.37 1.94
CA ASP A 389 -3.39 20.33 1.01
C ASP A 389 -3.43 20.86 -0.45
N GLY A 390 -3.69 19.96 -1.38
CA GLY A 390 -3.70 20.32 -2.79
C GLY A 390 -4.90 21.18 -3.16
N VAL A 391 -6.11 20.81 -2.68
CA VAL A 391 -7.34 21.54 -2.92
C VAL A 391 -8.47 21.04 -2.02
N GLY A 392 -9.25 21.97 -1.47
CA GLY A 392 -10.50 21.73 -0.76
C GLY A 392 -11.57 22.73 -1.18
N TYR A 393 -12.83 22.38 -1.03
CA TYR A 393 -13.94 23.26 -1.36
C TYR A 393 -14.19 24.25 -0.22
N GLY A 394 -14.03 25.54 -0.51
CA GLY A 394 -14.21 26.63 0.44
C GLY A 394 -15.68 26.95 0.72
N SER A 395 -15.95 27.52 1.90
CA SER A 395 -17.28 27.99 2.27
C SER A 395 -17.80 29.15 1.39
N ASP A 396 -16.88 29.84 0.71
CA ASP A 396 -17.16 30.90 -0.27
C ASP A 396 -17.39 30.37 -1.71
N GLY A 397 -17.38 29.06 -1.89
CA GLY A 397 -17.53 28.40 -3.19
C GLY A 397 -16.25 28.40 -4.04
N SER A 398 -15.14 28.91 -3.54
CA SER A 398 -13.84 28.89 -4.21
C SER A 398 -13.02 27.63 -3.83
N LEU A 399 -11.95 27.36 -4.56
CA LEU A 399 -11.00 26.31 -4.22
C LEU A 399 -9.93 26.87 -3.28
N TRP A 400 -9.80 26.26 -2.12
CA TRP A 400 -8.80 26.55 -1.11
C TRP A 400 -7.65 25.54 -1.18
N GLY A 401 -6.45 25.91 -0.74
CA GLY A 401 -5.30 25.00 -0.82
C GLY A 401 -4.03 25.53 -0.15
N GLY A 402 -4.12 26.15 0.98
CA GLY A 402 -2.98 26.72 1.71
C GLY A 402 -3.48 27.76 2.68
N GLU A 403 -4.18 27.27 3.70
CA GLU A 403 -4.99 28.07 4.58
C GLU A 403 -4.43 28.13 6.00
N ALA A 404 -4.56 29.27 6.65
CA ALA A 404 -4.35 29.42 8.08
C ALA A 404 -5.72 29.56 8.75
N LEU A 405 -6.03 28.65 9.66
CA LEU A 405 -7.27 28.59 10.43
C LEU A 405 -6.97 28.84 11.90
N ALA A 406 -7.65 29.79 12.52
CA ALA A 406 -7.59 30.04 13.95
C ALA A 406 -8.90 29.61 14.63
N GLY A 407 -8.83 29.13 15.87
CA GLY A 407 -10.01 28.75 16.66
C GLY A 407 -9.90 27.36 17.24
N GLN A 408 -11.01 26.62 17.25
CA GLN A 408 -11.15 25.29 17.84
C GLN A 408 -12.11 24.44 17.01
N PRO A 409 -12.18 23.11 17.24
CA PRO A 409 -13.16 22.25 16.58
C PRO A 409 -14.59 22.78 16.69
N GLY A 410 -15.25 22.97 15.52
CA GLY A 410 -16.58 23.54 15.43
C GLY A 410 -16.64 25.06 15.19
N ASP A 411 -15.55 25.80 15.46
CA ASP A 411 -15.49 27.27 15.27
C ASP A 411 -14.12 27.68 14.66
N TRP A 412 -13.87 27.25 13.44
CA TRP A 412 -12.67 27.62 12.69
C TRP A 412 -12.89 28.87 11.86
N GLN A 413 -12.00 29.84 12.01
CA GLN A 413 -11.97 31.07 11.22
C GLN A 413 -10.74 31.07 10.30
N ARG A 414 -10.95 31.31 9.01
CA ARG A 414 -9.87 31.53 8.06
C ARG A 414 -9.23 32.89 8.30
N VAL A 415 -8.01 32.93 8.78
CA VAL A 415 -7.28 34.16 9.13
C VAL A 415 -6.28 34.60 8.06
N ALA A 416 -5.76 33.63 7.26
CA ALA A 416 -4.87 33.90 6.14
C ALA A 416 -4.93 32.78 5.10
N SER A 417 -4.46 33.07 3.89
CA SER A 417 -4.27 32.11 2.80
C SER A 417 -3.12 32.53 1.90
N PHE A 418 -2.60 31.57 1.13
CA PHE A 418 -1.78 31.94 -0.01
C PHE A 418 -2.59 32.70 -1.05
N ARG A 419 -1.90 33.58 -1.81
CA ARG A 419 -2.54 34.26 -2.94
C ARG A 419 -3.04 33.24 -3.96
N PRO A 420 -4.32 33.26 -4.31
CA PRO A 420 -4.85 32.34 -5.31
C PRO A 420 -4.20 32.55 -6.68
N PHE A 421 -3.96 31.45 -7.37
CA PHE A 421 -3.49 31.43 -8.75
C PHE A 421 -4.35 30.48 -9.59
N ARG A 422 -4.35 30.65 -10.91
CA ARG A 422 -5.16 29.82 -11.79
C ARG A 422 -4.53 28.45 -11.99
N LEU A 423 -5.29 27.38 -11.74
CA LEU A 423 -4.86 26.01 -12.00
C LEU A 423 -4.87 25.71 -13.50
N VAL A 424 -3.69 25.58 -14.10
CA VAL A 424 -3.57 25.23 -15.53
C VAL A 424 -3.91 23.76 -15.73
N GLY A 425 -5.01 23.50 -16.45
CA GLY A 425 -5.52 22.14 -16.70
C GLY A 425 -6.49 21.61 -15.63
N GLY A 426 -6.98 22.47 -14.73
CA GLY A 426 -7.97 22.11 -13.73
C GLY A 426 -7.48 20.98 -12.80
N ASP A 427 -8.29 19.92 -12.66
CA ASP A 427 -8.01 18.77 -11.78
C ASP A 427 -6.66 18.06 -12.07
N LYS A 428 -6.09 18.22 -13.27
CA LYS A 428 -4.77 17.71 -13.60
C LYS A 428 -3.66 18.38 -12.80
N ALA A 429 -3.83 19.63 -12.37
CA ALA A 429 -2.82 20.35 -11.61
C ALA A 429 -2.55 19.69 -10.24
N GLY A 430 -3.52 19.01 -9.64
CA GLY A 430 -3.34 18.23 -8.41
C GLY A 430 -2.52 16.94 -8.62
N ARG A 431 -2.48 16.42 -9.84
CA ARG A 431 -1.74 15.19 -10.19
C ARG A 431 -0.39 15.50 -10.87
N GLU A 432 -0.25 16.68 -11.43
CA GLU A 432 0.90 17.15 -12.19
C GLU A 432 1.40 18.48 -11.58
N PRO A 433 2.17 18.47 -10.48
CA PRO A 433 2.56 19.66 -9.70
C PRO A 433 3.30 20.75 -10.51
N TRP A 434 3.97 20.35 -11.59
CA TRP A 434 4.62 21.29 -12.51
C TRP A 434 3.65 22.31 -13.12
N ARG A 435 2.36 21.96 -13.24
CA ARG A 435 1.32 22.90 -13.74
C ARG A 435 1.10 24.04 -12.76
N SER A 436 1.06 23.72 -11.47
CA SER A 436 0.95 24.73 -10.40
C SER A 436 2.22 25.59 -10.33
N ALA A 437 3.40 25.00 -10.47
CA ALA A 437 4.66 25.74 -10.52
C ALA A 437 4.71 26.70 -11.69
N ALA A 438 4.33 26.25 -12.90
CA ALA A 438 4.26 27.12 -14.07
C ALA A 438 3.26 28.27 -13.90
N ALA A 439 2.09 27.99 -13.31
CA ALA A 439 1.09 29.02 -13.05
C ALA A 439 1.55 30.06 -12.02
N LEU A 440 2.25 29.65 -10.98
CA LEU A 440 2.87 30.55 -10.00
C LEU A 440 3.91 31.45 -10.64
N LEU A 441 4.85 30.88 -11.39
CA LEU A 441 5.90 31.65 -12.09
C LEU A 441 5.29 32.66 -13.06
N TRP A 442 4.26 32.26 -13.79
CA TRP A 442 3.51 33.17 -14.66
C TRP A 442 2.89 34.34 -13.90
N THR A 443 2.25 34.03 -12.75
CA THR A 443 1.51 35.01 -11.95
C THR A 443 2.45 35.99 -11.22
N GLU A 444 3.56 35.48 -10.65
CA GLU A 444 4.47 36.28 -9.82
C GLU A 444 5.39 37.15 -10.64
N ALA A 445 6.01 36.64 -11.71
CA ALA A 445 6.96 37.38 -12.51
C ALA A 445 6.30 38.33 -13.51
N GLY A 446 5.06 38.10 -13.87
CA GLY A 446 4.31 38.89 -14.85
C GLY A 446 4.93 38.95 -16.26
N GLY A 447 4.11 39.30 -17.26
CA GLY A 447 4.56 39.61 -18.62
C GLY A 447 5.48 38.58 -19.26
N ALA A 448 6.47 39.04 -20.02
CA ALA A 448 7.40 38.20 -20.78
C ALA A 448 8.31 37.32 -19.90
N VAL A 449 8.73 37.84 -18.71
CA VAL A 449 9.59 37.09 -17.79
C VAL A 449 8.86 35.90 -17.18
N GLY A 450 7.59 36.08 -16.77
CA GLY A 450 6.74 35.00 -16.27
C GLY A 450 6.47 33.96 -17.33
N ALA A 451 6.24 34.37 -18.57
CA ALA A 451 6.07 33.47 -19.71
C ALA A 451 7.35 32.63 -19.97
N ALA A 452 8.52 33.24 -19.97
CA ALA A 452 9.78 32.51 -20.20
C ALA A 452 10.07 31.50 -19.06
N SER A 453 9.85 31.90 -17.80
CA SER A 453 10.04 31.01 -16.63
C SER A 453 9.06 29.83 -16.64
N ALA A 454 7.79 30.06 -16.98
CA ALA A 454 6.80 29.01 -17.11
C ALA A 454 7.12 28.06 -18.28
N ALA A 455 7.64 28.58 -19.41
CA ALA A 455 8.04 27.76 -20.55
C ALA A 455 9.15 26.78 -20.19
N ILE A 456 10.16 27.18 -19.39
CA ILE A 456 11.24 26.31 -18.92
C ILE A 456 10.66 25.11 -18.13
N VAL A 457 9.69 25.35 -17.26
CA VAL A 457 9.03 24.27 -16.49
C VAL A 457 8.26 23.34 -17.42
N LEU A 458 7.57 23.89 -18.43
CA LEU A 458 6.83 23.12 -19.43
C LEU A 458 7.76 22.25 -20.27
N GLU A 459 8.86 22.78 -20.78
CA GLU A 459 9.85 22.05 -21.58
C GLU A 459 10.52 20.92 -20.78
N HIS A 460 10.83 21.18 -19.52
CA HIS A 460 11.44 20.16 -18.65
C HIS A 460 10.53 18.97 -18.37
N ASN A 461 9.23 19.17 -18.38
CA ASN A 461 8.25 18.10 -18.10
C ASN A 461 7.65 17.46 -19.37
N GLN A 462 8.10 17.86 -20.58
CA GLN A 462 7.73 17.19 -21.82
C GLN A 462 8.75 16.11 -22.24
N LYS A 463 9.89 16.04 -21.58
CA LYS A 463 10.95 15.02 -21.72
C LYS A 463 10.75 13.88 -20.72
#